data_dadaa406b5db63700104b0046e2d191e
#
_entry.id   dadaa406b5db63700104b0046e2d191e
#
_cell.length_a   1.000
_cell.length_b   1.000
_cell.length_c   1.000
_cell.angle_alpha   90.00
_cell.angle_beta   90.00
_cell.angle_gamma   90.00
#
_symmetry.space_group_name_H-M   'P 1'
#
loop_
_entity.id
_entity.type
_entity.pdbx_description
1 polymer ?
#
loop_
_entity_poly.entity_id
_entity_poly.type
_entity_poly.pdbx_seq_one_letter_code
_entity_poly.pdbx_strand_id
1 'polypeptide(L)'
;EEDGKRVDGSMVLARAGDLAGIRHKQTIEKILLSDQAALARVNTGASKAPGKCGGLKSFATVANTIDAKNATLSMQTLRDALKVGHKKSRPYDFILVNDKQLDKIMDLIDKIKQVNNTVEYLHDKVQAIDSQYGESVKILLSPELADTELIAFRSDDIYKVDWRNTRRRELPSENDEIKREILTEFTLRVCTPVAFAWVKNLAA
;
A
#
# COMPACT_ATOMS: atom_id res chain seq x y z
N GLU A 1 21.89 41.64 -13.06
CA GLU A 1 20.43 41.93 -13.08
C GLU A 1 19.70 40.58 -12.98
N GLU A 2 19.52 40.08 -11.76
CA GLU A 2 18.62 38.93 -11.50
C GLU A 2 17.20 39.45 -11.57
N ASP A 3 16.56 39.11 -12.64
CA ASP A 3 15.12 39.32 -12.86
C ASP A 3 14.35 38.52 -11.85
N GLY A 4 14.04 39.15 -10.71
CA GLY A 4 13.27 38.52 -9.63
C GLY A 4 11.90 38.08 -10.18
N LYS A 5 11.79 36.82 -10.61
CA LYS A 5 10.52 36.22 -10.99
C LYS A 5 9.54 36.43 -9.84
N ARG A 6 8.65 37.40 -9.96
CA ARG A 6 7.49 37.54 -9.08
C ARG A 6 6.78 36.22 -9.08
N VAL A 7 6.81 35.54 -7.95
CA VAL A 7 6.01 34.32 -7.77
C VAL A 7 4.56 34.77 -7.81
N ASP A 8 3.89 34.54 -8.93
CA ASP A 8 2.47 34.82 -9.07
C ASP A 8 1.71 33.99 -8.04
N GLY A 9 0.83 34.63 -7.27
CA GLY A 9 0.01 33.96 -6.25
C GLY A 9 -0.80 32.77 -6.82
N SER A 10 -1.13 32.79 -8.10
CA SER A 10 -1.77 31.69 -8.81
C SER A 10 -0.89 30.44 -8.88
N MET A 11 0.42 30.58 -9.10
CA MET A 11 1.39 29.47 -9.10
C MET A 11 1.56 28.86 -7.72
N VAL A 12 1.61 29.68 -6.67
CA VAL A 12 1.70 29.21 -5.27
C VAL A 12 0.47 28.38 -4.91
N LEU A 13 -0.71 28.86 -5.27
CA LEU A 13 -1.98 28.20 -5.01
C LEU A 13 -2.11 26.88 -5.80
N ALA A 14 -1.66 26.85 -7.05
CA ALA A 14 -1.63 25.63 -7.86
C ALA A 14 -0.71 24.58 -7.24
N ARG A 15 0.52 24.96 -6.88
CA ARG A 15 1.49 24.08 -6.22
C ARG A 15 0.98 23.53 -4.88
N ALA A 16 0.37 24.39 -4.07
CA ALA A 16 -0.25 23.96 -2.81
C ALA A 16 -1.38 22.94 -3.05
N GLY A 17 -2.19 23.14 -4.08
CA GLY A 17 -3.23 22.22 -4.50
C GLY A 17 -2.70 20.85 -4.95
N ASP A 18 -1.57 20.83 -5.67
CA ASP A 18 -0.93 19.59 -6.12
C ASP A 18 -0.32 18.82 -4.94
N LEU A 19 0.37 19.50 -4.04
CA LEU A 19 0.91 18.90 -2.81
C LEU A 19 -0.21 18.33 -1.91
N ALA A 20 -1.32 19.05 -1.78
CA ALA A 20 -2.50 18.55 -1.07
C ALA A 20 -3.08 17.31 -1.74
N GLY A 21 -3.10 17.26 -3.07
CA GLY A 21 -3.52 16.08 -3.84
C GLY A 21 -2.64 14.86 -3.61
N ILE A 22 -1.31 15.04 -3.56
CA ILE A 22 -0.36 13.97 -3.25
C ILE A 22 -0.59 13.44 -1.84
N ARG A 23 -0.66 14.32 -0.83
CA ARG A 23 -0.93 13.94 0.56
C ARG A 23 -2.27 13.23 0.72
N HIS A 24 -3.28 13.64 -0.03
CA HIS A 24 -4.59 12.97 -0.03
C HIS A 24 -4.49 11.53 -0.54
N LYS A 25 -3.73 11.28 -1.62
CA LYS A 25 -3.48 9.93 -2.14
C LYS A 25 -2.72 9.07 -1.14
N GLN A 26 -1.68 9.60 -0.51
CA GLN A 26 -0.93 8.91 0.56
C GLN A 26 -1.83 8.54 1.74
N THR A 27 -2.72 9.45 2.14
CA THR A 27 -3.70 9.18 3.20
C THR A 27 -4.66 8.05 2.81
N ILE A 28 -5.12 8.01 1.56
CA ILE A 28 -5.96 6.91 1.06
C ILE A 28 -5.18 5.58 1.11
N GLU A 29 -3.93 5.55 0.64
CA GLU A 29 -3.08 4.36 0.68
C GLU A 29 -2.87 3.88 2.12
N LYS A 30 -2.54 4.78 3.03
CA LYS A 30 -2.39 4.49 4.46
C LYS A 30 -3.66 3.87 5.07
N ILE A 31 -4.83 4.40 4.74
CA ILE A 31 -6.12 3.85 5.19
C ILE A 31 -6.34 2.45 4.62
N LEU A 32 -6.06 2.25 3.32
CA LEU A 32 -6.22 0.96 2.66
C LEU A 32 -5.30 -0.12 3.23
N LEU A 33 -4.08 0.24 3.64
CA LEU A 33 -3.09 -0.68 4.23
C LEU A 33 -3.21 -0.81 5.76
N SER A 34 -4.15 -0.11 6.39
CA SER A 34 -4.33 -0.15 7.85
C SER A 34 -5.04 -1.42 8.32
N ASP A 35 -5.04 -1.63 9.62
CA ASP A 35 -5.85 -2.62 10.35
C ASP A 35 -7.20 -2.06 10.83
N GLN A 36 -7.53 -0.82 10.43
CA GLN A 36 -8.76 -0.15 10.82
C GLN A 36 -9.99 -0.98 10.43
N ALA A 37 -10.84 -1.29 11.42
CA ALA A 37 -12.11 -1.95 11.17
C ALA A 37 -13.09 -1.02 10.45
N ALA A 38 -13.90 -1.58 9.55
CA ALA A 38 -14.98 -0.86 8.89
C ALA A 38 -16.03 -0.41 9.92
N LEU A 39 -16.49 0.85 9.80
CA LEU A 39 -17.57 1.37 10.61
C LEU A 39 -18.66 1.93 9.69
N ALA A 40 -19.87 1.46 9.89
CA ALA A 40 -21.01 1.98 9.15
C ALA A 40 -21.31 3.43 9.51
N ARG A 41 -21.75 4.21 8.53
CA ARG A 41 -22.19 5.58 8.75
C ARG A 41 -23.50 5.59 9.52
N VAL A 42 -23.60 6.36 10.58
CA VAL A 42 -24.84 6.60 11.33
C VAL A 42 -25.42 7.94 10.92
N ASN A 43 -26.61 7.92 10.29
CA ASN A 43 -27.28 9.12 9.80
C ASN A 43 -28.51 9.52 10.64
N THR A 44 -28.89 8.66 11.60
CA THR A 44 -30.15 8.83 12.37
C THR A 44 -29.85 9.15 13.85
N GLY A 45 -30.66 9.98 14.44
CA GLY A 45 -30.60 10.36 15.86
C GLY A 45 -29.65 11.53 16.15
N ALA A 46 -29.41 11.77 17.45
CA ALA A 46 -28.54 12.85 17.92
C ALA A 46 -27.06 12.63 17.64
N SER A 47 -26.62 11.38 17.42
CA SER A 47 -25.24 11.01 17.17
C SER A 47 -25.02 10.67 15.70
N LYS A 48 -24.72 11.68 14.88
CA LYS A 48 -24.27 11.47 13.51
C LYS A 48 -22.80 11.08 13.54
N ALA A 49 -22.45 9.85 13.13
CA ALA A 49 -21.07 9.42 13.04
C ALA A 49 -20.67 9.16 11.57
N PRO A 50 -19.51 9.66 11.12
CA PRO A 50 -19.01 9.37 9.79
C PRO A 50 -18.66 7.87 9.68
N GLY A 51 -18.92 7.28 8.52
CA GLY A 51 -18.44 5.94 8.20
C GLY A 51 -16.93 5.91 8.07
N LYS A 52 -16.32 4.76 8.35
CA LYS A 52 -14.89 4.50 8.14
C LYS A 52 -14.71 3.31 7.22
N CYS A 53 -13.81 3.44 6.24
CA CYS A 53 -13.41 2.32 5.39
C CYS A 53 -12.61 1.31 6.22
N GLY A 54 -12.86 0.02 6.05
CA GLY A 54 -11.98 -1.02 6.58
C GLY A 54 -10.69 -1.08 5.77
N GLY A 55 -9.56 -1.17 6.45
CA GLY A 55 -8.28 -1.40 5.79
C GLY A 55 -8.07 -2.88 5.45
N LEU A 56 -7.12 -3.18 4.56
CA LEU A 56 -6.85 -4.55 4.08
C LEU A 56 -6.55 -5.52 5.22
N LYS A 57 -5.76 -5.09 6.21
CA LYS A 57 -5.39 -5.92 7.36
C LYS A 57 -6.58 -6.27 8.26
N SER A 58 -7.66 -5.49 8.23
CA SER A 58 -8.88 -5.83 8.98
C SER A 58 -9.60 -7.08 8.45
N PHE A 59 -9.32 -7.50 7.23
CA PHE A 59 -9.80 -8.74 6.63
C PHE A 59 -8.85 -9.93 6.87
N ALA A 60 -7.76 -9.72 7.63
CA ALA A 60 -6.80 -10.78 7.94
C ALA A 60 -7.43 -11.82 8.86
N THR A 61 -7.17 -13.08 8.54
CA THR A 61 -7.60 -14.26 9.32
C THR A 61 -6.35 -15.04 9.73
N VAL A 62 -6.50 -15.98 10.65
CA VAL A 62 -5.41 -16.88 11.04
C VAL A 62 -4.86 -17.65 9.84
N ALA A 63 -5.71 -17.94 8.85
CA ALA A 63 -5.32 -18.73 7.68
C ALA A 63 -4.43 -17.97 6.68
N ASN A 64 -4.50 -16.64 6.65
CA ASN A 64 -3.74 -15.78 5.73
C ASN A 64 -2.74 -14.85 6.45
N THR A 65 -2.55 -15.04 7.74
CA THR A 65 -1.59 -14.28 8.54
C THR A 65 -0.42 -15.17 8.96
N ILE A 66 0.79 -14.71 8.71
CA ILE A 66 2.03 -15.38 9.08
C ILE A 66 2.77 -14.48 10.08
N ASP A 67 3.06 -15.00 11.26
CA ASP A 67 3.82 -14.28 12.27
C ASP A 67 5.30 -14.69 12.18
N ALA A 68 6.14 -13.75 11.80
CA ALA A 68 7.59 -13.96 11.67
C ALA A 68 8.33 -13.94 13.02
N LYS A 69 7.68 -13.57 14.14
CA LYS A 69 8.25 -13.57 15.49
C LYS A 69 9.58 -12.82 15.60
N ASN A 70 9.68 -11.66 14.97
CA ASN A 70 10.88 -10.84 14.85
C ASN A 70 12.07 -11.55 14.13
N ALA A 71 11.79 -12.56 13.33
CA ALA A 71 12.82 -13.16 12.47
C ALA A 71 13.08 -12.26 11.23
N THR A 72 14.32 -12.28 10.76
CA THR A 72 14.69 -11.65 9.51
C THR A 72 13.95 -12.32 8.35
N LEU A 73 13.57 -11.53 7.34
CA LEU A 73 12.93 -12.04 6.13
C LEU A 73 13.81 -13.14 5.49
N SER A 74 13.21 -14.29 5.23
CA SER A 74 13.88 -15.44 4.62
C SER A 74 13.13 -15.91 3.37
N MET A 75 13.82 -16.65 2.50
CA MET A 75 13.17 -17.29 1.35
C MET A 75 12.05 -18.23 1.78
N GLN A 76 12.17 -18.86 2.94
CA GLN A 76 11.12 -19.71 3.47
C GLN A 76 9.85 -18.91 3.83
N THR A 77 10.01 -17.75 4.48
CA THR A 77 8.89 -16.85 4.82
C THR A 77 8.15 -16.38 3.56
N LEU A 78 8.90 -16.02 2.49
CA LEU A 78 8.32 -15.66 1.21
C LEU A 78 7.55 -16.83 0.57
N ARG A 79 8.12 -18.03 0.59
CA ARG A 79 7.46 -19.24 0.09
C ARG A 79 6.19 -19.56 0.86
N ASP A 80 6.22 -19.43 2.18
CA ASP A 80 5.06 -19.67 3.02
C ASP A 80 3.95 -18.66 2.74
N ALA A 81 4.28 -17.39 2.51
CA ALA A 81 3.31 -16.39 2.09
C ALA A 81 2.66 -16.74 0.74
N LEU A 82 3.46 -17.06 -0.28
CA LEU A 82 2.95 -17.43 -1.61
C LEU A 82 2.14 -18.75 -1.60
N LYS A 83 2.51 -19.68 -0.73
CA LYS A 83 1.83 -20.96 -0.56
C LYS A 83 0.39 -20.82 -0.07
N VAL A 84 0.07 -19.75 0.68
CA VAL A 84 -1.31 -19.50 1.15
C VAL A 84 -2.26 -19.36 -0.05
N GLY A 85 -1.91 -18.54 -1.03
CA GLY A 85 -2.70 -18.36 -2.25
C GLY A 85 -2.74 -19.63 -3.11
N HIS A 86 -1.58 -20.26 -3.31
CA HIS A 86 -1.47 -21.46 -4.13
C HIS A 86 -2.35 -22.61 -3.63
N LYS A 87 -2.39 -22.88 -2.32
CA LYS A 87 -3.24 -23.90 -1.71
C LYS A 87 -4.73 -23.75 -2.02
N LYS A 88 -5.16 -22.56 -2.41
CA LYS A 88 -6.54 -22.24 -2.77
C LYS A 88 -6.75 -22.02 -4.27
N SER A 89 -5.74 -22.39 -5.09
CA SER A 89 -5.73 -22.19 -6.54
C SER A 89 -5.88 -20.72 -6.94
N ARG A 90 -5.34 -19.82 -6.10
CA ARG A 90 -5.31 -18.36 -6.30
C ARG A 90 -3.91 -17.83 -6.05
N PRO A 91 -2.97 -18.08 -6.97
CA PRO A 91 -1.60 -17.58 -6.83
C PRO A 91 -1.60 -16.04 -6.78
N TYR A 92 -0.63 -15.49 -6.08
CA TYR A 92 -0.48 -14.05 -5.91
C TYR A 92 0.38 -13.46 -7.04
N ASP A 93 0.00 -12.27 -7.50
CA ASP A 93 0.65 -11.54 -8.59
C ASP A 93 1.65 -10.51 -8.05
N PHE A 94 1.42 -10.02 -6.84
CA PHE A 94 2.17 -8.91 -6.26
C PHE A 94 2.61 -9.19 -4.82
N ILE A 95 3.79 -8.66 -4.49
CA ILE A 95 4.28 -8.53 -3.13
C ILE A 95 4.48 -7.05 -2.84
N LEU A 96 3.83 -6.53 -1.83
CA LEU A 96 3.98 -5.17 -1.33
C LEU A 96 4.94 -5.17 -0.16
N VAL A 97 5.97 -4.34 -0.22
CA VAL A 97 7.01 -4.20 0.79
C VAL A 97 7.36 -2.75 1.03
N ASN A 98 7.95 -2.47 2.20
CA ASN A 98 8.65 -1.23 2.46
C ASN A 98 10.10 -1.33 1.97
N ASP A 99 10.81 -0.20 1.93
CA ASP A 99 12.23 -0.07 1.53
C ASP A 99 13.14 -1.04 2.29
N LYS A 100 13.05 -1.12 3.62
CA LYS A 100 13.87 -2.01 4.43
C LYS A 100 13.69 -3.50 4.09
N GLN A 101 12.46 -3.93 3.84
CA GLN A 101 12.21 -5.32 3.46
C GLN A 101 12.59 -5.57 2.00
N LEU A 102 12.54 -4.54 1.14
CA LEU A 102 13.05 -4.62 -0.21
C LEU A 102 14.56 -4.89 -0.22
N ASP A 103 15.35 -4.16 0.59
CA ASP A 103 16.80 -4.37 0.71
C ASP A 103 17.12 -5.80 1.14
N LYS A 104 16.35 -6.35 2.09
CA LYS A 104 16.53 -7.76 2.50
C LYS A 104 16.19 -8.76 1.38
N ILE A 105 15.18 -8.46 0.55
CA ILE A 105 14.88 -9.29 -0.63
C ILE A 105 16.05 -9.24 -1.61
N MET A 106 16.61 -8.05 -1.85
CA MET A 106 17.77 -7.88 -2.72
C MET A 106 18.97 -8.69 -2.21
N ASP A 107 19.29 -8.60 -0.92
CA ASP A 107 20.35 -9.39 -0.28
C ASP A 107 20.15 -10.92 -0.43
N LEU A 108 18.90 -11.38 -0.34
CA LEU A 108 18.57 -12.79 -0.52
C LEU A 108 18.82 -13.25 -1.96
N ILE A 109 18.48 -12.41 -2.93
CA ILE A 109 18.70 -12.71 -4.36
C ILE A 109 20.17 -12.68 -4.72
N ASP A 110 20.92 -11.70 -4.20
CA ASP A 110 22.36 -11.59 -4.43
C ASP A 110 23.12 -12.79 -3.87
N LYS A 111 22.74 -13.29 -2.71
CA LYS A 111 23.29 -14.54 -2.16
C LYS A 111 23.06 -15.75 -3.07
N ILE A 112 21.91 -15.81 -3.74
CA ILE A 112 21.61 -16.89 -4.71
C ILE A 112 22.42 -16.71 -5.98
N LYS A 113 22.59 -15.49 -6.47
CA LYS A 113 23.42 -15.18 -7.65
C LYS A 113 24.89 -15.51 -7.42
N GLN A 114 25.45 -15.23 -6.25
CA GLN A 114 26.83 -15.55 -5.89
C GLN A 114 27.14 -17.06 -5.96
N VAL A 115 26.17 -17.90 -5.65
CA VAL A 115 26.31 -19.36 -5.77
C VAL A 115 26.36 -19.81 -7.23
N ASN A 116 25.76 -19.06 -8.15
CA ASN A 116 25.68 -19.41 -9.58
C ASN A 116 26.72 -18.72 -10.47
N ASN A 117 27.71 -18.05 -9.91
CA ASN A 117 28.92 -17.53 -10.57
C ASN A 117 28.69 -16.73 -11.86
N THR A 118 27.81 -15.69 -11.82
CA THR A 118 27.60 -14.82 -12.99
C THR A 118 27.59 -13.35 -12.61
N VAL A 119 28.63 -12.66 -13.03
CA VAL A 119 28.79 -11.20 -13.29
C VAL A 119 28.02 -10.22 -12.38
N GLU A 120 28.81 -9.42 -11.64
CA GLU A 120 28.39 -8.20 -10.93
C GLU A 120 27.65 -7.22 -11.85
N TYR A 121 26.35 -7.09 -11.65
CA TYR A 121 25.60 -5.92 -12.08
C TYR A 121 25.12 -5.16 -10.85
N LEU A 122 25.71 -4.02 -10.60
CA LEU A 122 25.43 -3.14 -9.45
C LEU A 122 24.02 -2.51 -9.46
N HIS A 123 23.16 -2.82 -10.43
CA HIS A 123 21.90 -2.09 -10.67
C HIS A 123 20.74 -2.96 -11.17
N ASP A 124 20.70 -4.23 -10.83
CA ASP A 124 19.50 -5.03 -11.14
C ASP A 124 18.35 -4.66 -10.20
N LYS A 125 17.44 -3.80 -10.69
CA LYS A 125 16.13 -3.64 -10.05
C LYS A 125 15.39 -4.96 -10.13
N VAL A 126 15.25 -5.67 -9.02
CA VAL A 126 14.39 -6.84 -8.96
C VAL A 126 12.94 -6.35 -9.05
N GLN A 127 12.35 -6.48 -10.22
CA GLN A 127 10.96 -6.12 -10.47
C GLN A 127 10.01 -7.29 -10.24
N ALA A 128 10.50 -8.51 -10.33
CA ALA A 128 9.71 -9.72 -10.15
C ALA A 128 10.56 -10.87 -9.63
N ILE A 129 9.94 -11.77 -8.92
CA ILE A 129 10.52 -13.03 -8.44
C ILE A 129 9.74 -14.16 -9.08
N ASP A 130 10.45 -15.09 -9.73
CA ASP A 130 9.81 -16.31 -10.23
C ASP A 130 9.43 -17.22 -9.07
N SER A 131 8.15 -17.46 -8.94
CA SER A 131 7.62 -18.32 -7.91
C SER A 131 7.74 -19.78 -8.33
N GLN A 132 8.14 -20.66 -7.41
CA GLN A 132 8.06 -22.12 -7.62
C GLN A 132 6.64 -22.63 -7.86
N TYR A 133 5.62 -21.76 -7.69
CA TYR A 133 4.21 -22.05 -7.92
C TYR A 133 3.71 -21.66 -9.32
N GLY A 134 4.62 -21.33 -10.24
CA GLY A 134 4.35 -21.19 -11.66
C GLY A 134 4.04 -19.78 -12.15
N GLU A 135 4.02 -18.76 -11.29
CA GLU A 135 3.79 -17.36 -11.68
C GLU A 135 4.95 -16.46 -11.24
N SER A 136 5.26 -15.47 -12.08
CA SER A 136 6.19 -14.40 -11.75
C SER A 136 5.48 -13.37 -10.89
N VAL A 137 5.97 -13.15 -9.67
CA VAL A 137 5.39 -12.24 -8.69
C VAL A 137 6.12 -10.91 -8.72
N LYS A 138 5.41 -9.82 -8.97
CA LYS A 138 5.97 -8.46 -9.03
C LYS A 138 6.12 -7.87 -7.65
N ILE A 139 7.22 -7.14 -7.44
CA ILE A 139 7.46 -6.42 -6.18
C ILE A 139 7.00 -4.98 -6.33
N LEU A 140 6.17 -4.53 -5.40
CA LEU A 140 5.71 -3.15 -5.28
C LEU A 140 6.26 -2.53 -4.01
N LEU A 141 6.78 -1.34 -4.13
CA LEU A 141 7.26 -0.55 -3.00
C LEU A 141 6.16 0.39 -2.51
N SER A 142 5.89 0.36 -1.21
CA SER A 142 4.99 1.30 -0.55
C SER A 142 5.61 1.87 0.72
N PRO A 143 5.81 3.19 0.81
CA PRO A 143 6.33 3.84 2.00
C PRO A 143 5.32 3.85 3.16
N GLU A 144 4.04 3.61 2.88
CA GLU A 144 2.97 3.60 3.89
C GLU A 144 2.81 2.24 4.58
N LEU A 145 3.52 1.21 4.12
CA LEU A 145 3.57 -0.10 4.78
C LEU A 145 4.60 -0.06 5.92
N ALA A 146 4.28 -0.70 7.05
CA ALA A 146 5.23 -0.77 8.16
C ALA A 146 6.48 -1.59 7.81
N ASP A 147 7.65 -1.18 8.32
CA ASP A 147 8.96 -1.80 8.08
C ASP A 147 9.01 -3.30 8.46
N THR A 148 8.11 -3.71 9.33
CA THR A 148 8.03 -5.07 9.89
C THR A 148 7.02 -5.95 9.19
N GLU A 149 6.51 -5.53 8.03
CA GLU A 149 5.41 -6.19 7.36
C GLU A 149 5.68 -6.42 5.88
N LEU A 150 5.02 -7.44 5.35
CA LEU A 150 4.97 -7.75 3.94
C LEU A 150 3.57 -8.26 3.60
N ILE A 151 3.04 -7.86 2.46
CA ILE A 151 1.73 -8.29 1.98
C ILE A 151 1.88 -8.88 0.58
N ALA A 152 1.58 -10.17 0.42
CA ALA A 152 1.44 -10.78 -0.89
C ALA A 152 -0.05 -10.82 -1.26
N PHE A 153 -0.42 -10.41 -2.47
CA PHE A 153 -1.82 -10.32 -2.84
C PHE A 153 -2.06 -10.58 -4.33
N ARG A 154 -3.31 -10.88 -4.64
CA ARG A 154 -3.82 -10.99 -6.00
C ARG A 154 -4.63 -9.76 -6.37
N SER A 155 -4.25 -9.10 -7.46
CA SER A 155 -4.90 -7.86 -7.93
C SER A 155 -6.37 -8.04 -8.25
N ASP A 156 -6.74 -9.19 -8.83
CA ASP A 156 -8.13 -9.50 -9.23
C ASP A 156 -9.11 -9.70 -8.08
N ASP A 157 -8.62 -9.83 -6.86
CA ASP A 157 -9.47 -10.11 -5.69
C ASP A 157 -9.62 -8.90 -4.76
N ILE A 158 -8.94 -7.78 -5.04
CA ILE A 158 -8.93 -6.59 -4.19
C ILE A 158 -9.27 -5.36 -5.02
N TYR A 159 -10.34 -4.67 -4.66
CA TYR A 159 -10.82 -3.50 -5.38
C TYR A 159 -11.06 -2.34 -4.43
N LYS A 160 -10.57 -1.18 -4.84
CA LYS A 160 -11.04 0.09 -4.29
C LYS A 160 -12.31 0.48 -5.03
N VAL A 161 -13.41 0.61 -4.32
CA VAL A 161 -14.71 1.01 -4.88
C VAL A 161 -15.00 2.44 -4.44
N ASP A 162 -15.10 3.36 -5.38
CA ASP A 162 -15.41 4.75 -5.10
C ASP A 162 -16.93 4.96 -5.07
N TRP A 163 -17.44 5.45 -3.93
CA TRP A 163 -18.81 5.94 -3.81
C TRP A 163 -18.93 7.35 -4.39
N ARG A 164 -17.92 8.19 -4.10
CA ARG A 164 -17.75 9.51 -4.70
C ARG A 164 -16.31 9.67 -5.15
N ASN A 165 -16.15 9.94 -6.44
CA ASN A 165 -14.84 10.23 -7.01
C ASN A 165 -14.21 11.45 -6.34
N THR A 166 -12.89 11.50 -6.34
CA THR A 166 -12.12 12.61 -5.80
C THR A 166 -12.56 13.92 -6.45
N ARG A 167 -12.99 14.87 -5.65
CA ARG A 167 -13.35 16.22 -6.09
C ARG A 167 -12.71 17.27 -5.20
N ARG A 168 -12.35 18.38 -5.80
CA ARG A 168 -11.93 19.59 -5.11
C ARG A 168 -13.10 20.55 -5.08
N ARG A 169 -13.33 21.21 -3.95
CA ARG A 169 -14.30 22.30 -3.86
C ARG A 169 -13.73 23.44 -3.04
N GLU A 170 -14.20 24.63 -3.33
CA GLU A 170 -13.95 25.80 -2.51
C GLU A 170 -14.99 25.84 -1.39
N LEU A 171 -14.52 26.16 -0.20
CA LEU A 171 -15.39 26.33 0.97
C LEU A 171 -15.65 27.81 1.17
N PRO A 172 -16.83 28.19 1.70
CA PRO A 172 -17.09 29.57 2.10
C PRO A 172 -16.03 30.03 3.11
N SER A 173 -15.53 31.22 2.93
CA SER A 173 -14.60 31.86 3.85
C SER A 173 -15.21 33.17 4.33
N GLU A 174 -15.11 33.43 5.63
CA GLU A 174 -15.57 34.68 6.25
C GLU A 174 -14.49 35.78 6.20
N ASN A 175 -13.25 35.37 5.94
CA ASN A 175 -12.07 36.23 5.87
C ASN A 175 -11.52 36.24 4.45
N ASP A 176 -10.52 37.09 4.19
CA ASP A 176 -9.80 37.21 2.91
C ASP A 176 -8.85 36.01 2.71
N GLU A 177 -9.36 34.79 2.86
CA GLU A 177 -8.63 33.53 2.69
C GLU A 177 -9.38 32.59 1.72
N ILE A 178 -8.62 31.82 0.94
CA ILE A 178 -9.16 30.80 0.03
C ILE A 178 -9.10 29.42 0.73
N LYS A 179 -10.24 28.88 1.13
CA LYS A 179 -10.35 27.53 1.71
C LYS A 179 -10.75 26.54 0.64
N ARG A 180 -9.96 25.47 0.50
CA ARG A 180 -10.26 24.36 -0.43
C ARG A 180 -10.22 23.03 0.30
N GLU A 181 -11.14 22.15 -0.04
CA GLU A 181 -11.11 20.76 0.43
C GLU A 181 -10.99 19.77 -0.74
N ILE A 182 -10.38 18.64 -0.46
CA ILE A 182 -10.34 17.46 -1.34
C ILE A 182 -11.14 16.38 -0.64
N LEU A 183 -12.19 15.89 -1.30
CA LEU A 183 -13.09 14.89 -0.76
C LEU A 183 -13.10 13.65 -1.66
N THR A 184 -12.96 12.48 -1.06
CA THR A 184 -13.15 11.17 -1.70
C THR A 184 -13.92 10.27 -0.74
N GLU A 185 -14.95 9.60 -1.22
CA GLU A 185 -15.63 8.56 -0.46
C GLU A 185 -15.42 7.22 -1.17
N PHE A 186 -14.80 6.28 -0.47
CA PHE A 186 -14.45 4.98 -1.03
C PHE A 186 -14.61 3.86 0.02
N THR A 187 -14.63 2.63 -0.47
CA THR A 187 -14.55 1.44 0.36
C THR A 187 -13.61 0.43 -0.27
N LEU A 188 -13.07 -0.47 0.54
CA LEU A 188 -12.28 -1.60 0.09
C LEU A 188 -13.17 -2.83 -0.04
N ARG A 189 -13.12 -3.49 -1.20
CA ARG A 189 -13.76 -4.78 -1.44
C ARG A 189 -12.68 -5.84 -1.55
N VAL A 190 -12.74 -6.83 -0.67
CA VAL A 190 -11.92 -8.04 -0.72
C VAL A 190 -12.84 -9.20 -1.07
N CYS A 191 -12.63 -9.83 -2.23
CA CYS A 191 -13.54 -10.83 -2.77
C CYS A 191 -13.47 -12.16 -2.01
N THR A 192 -12.30 -12.49 -1.47
CA THR A 192 -12.11 -13.73 -0.71
C THR A 192 -11.16 -13.48 0.48
N PRO A 193 -11.31 -14.23 1.59
CA PRO A 193 -10.36 -14.12 2.71
C PRO A 193 -8.91 -14.45 2.33
N VAL A 194 -8.70 -15.16 1.24
CA VAL A 194 -7.38 -15.60 0.75
C VAL A 194 -6.84 -14.70 -0.38
N ALA A 195 -7.49 -13.56 -0.62
CA ALA A 195 -7.05 -12.58 -1.63
C ALA A 195 -5.64 -12.04 -1.35
N PHE A 196 -5.19 -12.13 -0.11
CA PHE A 196 -3.87 -11.70 0.32
C PHE A 196 -3.32 -12.59 1.44
N ALA A 197 -2.00 -12.60 1.59
CA ALA A 197 -1.29 -13.11 2.76
C ALA A 197 -0.54 -11.96 3.42
N TRP A 198 -0.67 -11.84 4.73
CA TRP A 198 -0.01 -10.83 5.53
C TRP A 198 1.05 -11.46 6.40
N VAL A 199 2.30 -11.08 6.20
CA VAL A 199 3.42 -11.40 7.07
C VAL A 199 3.64 -10.23 8.02
N LYS A 200 3.60 -10.48 9.30
CA LYS A 200 3.79 -9.48 10.35
C LYS A 200 4.96 -9.83 11.25
N ASN A 201 5.40 -8.84 12.03
CA ASN A 201 6.49 -8.99 13.00
C ASN A 201 7.80 -9.49 12.36
N LEU A 202 8.15 -8.97 11.18
CA LEU A 202 9.48 -9.12 10.62
C LEU A 202 10.48 -8.27 11.41
N ALA A 203 11.72 -8.70 11.48
CA ALA A 203 12.79 -7.84 11.99
C ALA A 203 12.93 -6.62 11.06
N ALA A 204 13.04 -5.43 11.64
CA ALA A 204 13.20 -4.17 10.89
C ALA A 204 14.62 -4.00 10.37
#